data_2138413552b58ec5ee0e08a2d2366b24
#
_entry.id   2138413552b58ec5ee0e08a2d2366b24
#
_cell.length_a   1.000
_cell.length_b   1.000
_cell.length_c   1.000
_cell.angle_alpha   90.00
_cell.angle_beta   90.00
_cell.angle_gamma   90.00
#
_symmetry.space_group_name_H-M   'P 1'
#
loop_
_entity.id
_entity.type
_entity.pdbx_description
1 polymer ?
#
loop_
_entity_poly.entity_id
_entity_poly.type
_entity_poly.pdbx_seq_one_letter_code
_entity_poly.pdbx_strand_id
1 'polypeptide(L)'
;MSVWPTLQKYLTPGKALYFSHGFAITWSDRTGCVPSNDIDVIMVAPKGSGTSLRTMFLEGRGLNSSYAVYNDATGRALERTLALGIGIGSGYMFETTFQREATSDLTGERGSLMGAIQGLLLAQYEVLRENGHTPSEAFNETVEELTQSLMPLFAQKGMDWMYANCSTTAQRGALDWMGPFHDACKPVVEKLYASVKSGNEAQISIDANSKPDYRVGLEKELAALRESEMWRTAEVVRQLRPENN
;
A
#
# COMPACT_ATOMS: atom_id res chain seq x y z
N MET A 1 -17.80 -2.79 -6.65
CA MET A 1 -18.51 -3.42 -7.79
C MET A 1 -19.97 -3.69 -7.49
N SER A 2 -20.33 -4.17 -6.32
CA SER A 2 -21.74 -4.38 -5.92
C SER A 2 -22.65 -3.14 -6.04
N VAL A 3 -22.09 -1.93 -5.92
CA VAL A 3 -22.84 -0.66 -6.03
C VAL A 3 -22.98 -0.16 -7.46
N TRP A 4 -22.20 -0.66 -8.42
CA TRP A 4 -22.19 -0.15 -9.79
C TRP A 4 -23.56 -0.21 -10.48
N PRO A 5 -24.32 -1.33 -10.43
CA PRO A 5 -25.64 -1.41 -11.08
C PRO A 5 -26.66 -0.41 -10.55
N THR A 6 -26.47 0.07 -9.32
CA THR A 6 -27.31 1.12 -8.73
C THR A 6 -26.78 2.50 -9.11
N LEU A 7 -25.47 2.73 -8.96
CA LEU A 7 -24.85 4.03 -9.18
C LEU A 7 -25.01 4.53 -10.62
N GLN A 8 -24.79 3.64 -11.61
CA GLN A 8 -24.89 4.01 -13.03
C GLN A 8 -26.22 4.66 -13.42
N LYS A 9 -27.33 4.34 -12.71
CA LYS A 9 -28.67 4.91 -12.99
C LYS A 9 -28.77 6.40 -12.66
N TYR A 10 -27.86 6.91 -11.83
CA TYR A 10 -27.85 8.30 -11.38
C TYR A 10 -26.76 9.14 -12.07
N LEU A 11 -25.93 8.52 -12.90
CA LEU A 11 -24.87 9.19 -13.65
C LEU A 11 -25.42 9.75 -14.95
N THR A 12 -26.01 10.95 -14.86
CA THR A 12 -26.53 11.68 -16.01
C THR A 12 -25.46 12.58 -16.64
N PRO A 13 -25.62 13.03 -17.92
CA PRO A 13 -24.67 13.91 -18.59
C PRO A 13 -24.21 15.09 -17.73
N GLY A 14 -22.92 15.41 -17.79
CA GLY A 14 -22.31 16.51 -17.04
C GLY A 14 -21.91 16.17 -15.59
N LYS A 15 -22.25 15.00 -15.08
CA LYS A 15 -21.75 14.51 -13.78
C LYS A 15 -20.32 13.99 -13.88
N ALA A 16 -19.67 13.83 -12.73
CA ALA A 16 -18.37 13.19 -12.62
C ALA A 16 -18.46 11.92 -11.77
N LEU A 17 -17.84 10.85 -12.26
CA LEU A 17 -17.59 9.63 -11.49
C LEU A 17 -16.17 9.65 -10.99
N TYR A 18 -16.03 9.61 -9.68
CA TYR A 18 -14.73 9.67 -8.99
C TYR A 18 -14.28 8.30 -8.49
N PHE A 19 -12.98 8.06 -8.63
CA PHE A 19 -12.29 6.90 -8.08
C PHE A 19 -11.08 7.32 -7.24
N SER A 20 -10.80 6.60 -6.16
CA SER A 20 -9.58 6.72 -5.37
C SER A 20 -8.52 5.67 -5.73
N HIS A 21 -8.80 4.83 -6.73
CA HIS A 21 -7.92 3.78 -7.24
C HIS A 21 -8.35 3.36 -8.64
N GLY A 22 -7.40 3.02 -9.51
CA GLY A 22 -7.66 2.73 -10.91
C GLY A 22 -8.27 1.36 -11.23
N PHE A 23 -8.45 0.49 -10.24
CA PHE A 23 -8.86 -0.92 -10.37
C PHE A 23 -10.10 -1.14 -11.24
N ALA A 24 -11.20 -0.46 -10.91
CA ALA A 24 -12.50 -0.74 -11.52
C ALA A 24 -12.52 -0.45 -13.03
N ILE A 25 -11.84 0.59 -13.46
CA ILE A 25 -11.76 1.00 -14.87
C ILE A 25 -10.70 0.19 -15.62
N THR A 26 -9.55 -0.07 -14.99
CA THR A 26 -8.44 -0.82 -15.61
C THR A 26 -8.85 -2.22 -16.02
N TRP A 27 -9.65 -2.89 -15.19
CA TRP A 27 -10.17 -4.24 -15.45
C TRP A 27 -11.70 -4.22 -15.59
N SER A 28 -12.21 -3.28 -16.41
CA SER A 28 -13.64 -3.10 -16.64
C SER A 28 -14.32 -4.34 -17.24
N ASP A 29 -13.59 -5.14 -18.01
CA ASP A 29 -14.02 -6.43 -18.53
C ASP A 29 -14.35 -7.46 -17.43
N ARG A 30 -13.73 -7.34 -16.26
CA ARG A 30 -13.92 -8.20 -15.08
C ARG A 30 -14.85 -7.59 -14.05
N THR A 31 -14.79 -6.28 -13.89
CA THR A 31 -15.58 -5.56 -12.89
C THR A 31 -16.98 -5.19 -13.37
N GLY A 32 -17.20 -5.17 -14.68
CA GLY A 32 -18.42 -4.67 -15.33
C GLY A 32 -18.59 -3.16 -15.19
N CYS A 33 -17.62 -2.41 -14.68
CA CYS A 33 -17.68 -0.97 -14.53
C CYS A 33 -17.31 -0.27 -15.83
N VAL A 34 -18.32 -0.02 -16.66
CA VAL A 34 -18.18 0.68 -17.95
C VAL A 34 -18.99 1.98 -17.89
N PRO A 35 -18.36 3.12 -17.54
CA PRO A 35 -19.04 4.41 -17.51
C PRO A 35 -19.46 4.90 -18.91
N SER A 36 -20.52 5.68 -18.98
CA SER A 36 -20.94 6.35 -20.21
C SER A 36 -19.96 7.45 -20.62
N ASN A 37 -19.85 7.72 -21.92
CA ASN A 37 -18.96 8.75 -22.47
C ASN A 37 -19.45 10.18 -22.23
N ASP A 38 -20.66 10.39 -21.72
CA ASP A 38 -21.27 11.68 -21.45
C ASP A 38 -21.07 12.20 -20.02
N ILE A 39 -20.25 11.50 -19.23
CA ILE A 39 -19.84 11.91 -17.88
C ILE A 39 -18.32 12.01 -17.78
N ASP A 40 -17.83 12.84 -16.88
CA ASP A 40 -16.41 12.82 -16.52
C ASP A 40 -16.07 11.58 -15.70
N VAL A 41 -14.93 10.97 -15.97
CA VAL A 41 -14.39 9.86 -15.16
C VAL A 41 -13.00 10.25 -14.68
N ILE A 42 -12.88 10.46 -13.39
CA ILE A 42 -11.70 11.06 -12.76
C ILE A 42 -11.20 10.22 -11.59
N MET A 43 -9.92 10.38 -11.29
CA MET A 43 -9.26 9.69 -10.18
C MET A 43 -8.34 10.65 -9.42
N VAL A 44 -8.39 10.56 -8.08
CA VAL A 44 -7.34 11.02 -7.18
C VAL A 44 -7.05 9.88 -6.21
N ALA A 45 -5.85 9.34 -6.28
CA ALA A 45 -5.42 8.16 -5.51
C ALA A 45 -4.34 8.55 -4.49
N PRO A 46 -4.71 8.84 -3.22
CA PRO A 46 -3.75 9.10 -2.16
C PRO A 46 -2.84 7.89 -1.91
N LYS A 47 -1.54 8.13 -1.75
CA LYS A 47 -0.54 7.08 -1.51
C LYS A 47 -0.37 6.83 -0.02
N GLY A 48 -1.34 6.10 0.55
CA GLY A 48 -1.40 5.71 1.94
C GLY A 48 -2.80 5.31 2.39
N SER A 49 -2.93 4.85 3.63
CA SER A 49 -4.22 4.43 4.19
C SER A 49 -5.19 5.61 4.34
N GLY A 50 -6.49 5.34 4.27
CA GLY A 50 -7.51 6.35 4.53
C GLY A 50 -7.41 6.95 5.94
N THR A 51 -6.99 6.15 6.93
CA THR A 51 -6.72 6.62 8.29
C THR A 51 -5.59 7.63 8.31
N SER A 52 -4.46 7.33 7.65
CA SER A 52 -3.33 8.25 7.55
C SER A 52 -3.69 9.54 6.82
N LEU A 53 -4.45 9.44 5.71
CA LEU A 53 -4.94 10.61 4.99
C LEU A 53 -5.75 11.53 5.92
N ARG A 54 -6.69 10.96 6.69
CA ARG A 54 -7.51 11.74 7.61
C ARG A 54 -6.71 12.38 8.74
N THR A 55 -5.78 11.64 9.34
CA THR A 55 -4.91 12.16 10.40
C THR A 55 -4.07 13.33 9.90
N MET A 56 -3.40 13.16 8.75
CA MET A 56 -2.57 14.20 8.16
C MET A 56 -3.38 15.43 7.74
N PHE A 57 -4.59 15.22 7.22
CA PHE A 57 -5.51 16.32 6.90
C PHE A 57 -5.82 17.17 8.13
N LEU A 58 -6.13 16.55 9.27
CA LEU A 58 -6.42 17.24 10.53
C LEU A 58 -5.20 18.00 11.09
N GLU A 59 -4.01 17.53 10.77
CA GLU A 59 -2.73 18.15 11.18
C GLU A 59 -2.26 19.24 10.18
N GLY A 60 -3.03 19.55 9.15
CA GLY A 60 -2.64 20.51 8.11
C GLY A 60 -1.51 19.99 7.20
N ARG A 61 -1.32 18.68 7.16
CA ARG A 61 -0.40 17.97 6.27
C ARG A 61 -1.18 17.20 5.21
N GLY A 62 -0.51 16.61 4.22
CA GLY A 62 -1.19 15.83 3.19
C GLY A 62 -0.35 14.64 2.70
N LEU A 63 -1.04 13.58 2.29
CA LEU A 63 -0.42 12.49 1.55
C LEU A 63 -0.26 12.88 0.08
N ASN A 64 0.85 12.44 -0.53
CA ASN A 64 1.00 12.53 -1.98
C ASN A 64 -0.10 11.73 -2.67
N SER A 65 -0.61 12.24 -3.78
CA SER A 65 -1.67 11.60 -4.54
C SER A 65 -1.35 11.58 -6.02
N SER A 66 -1.61 10.47 -6.69
CA SER A 66 -1.66 10.46 -8.14
C SER A 66 -3.06 10.86 -8.60
N TYR A 67 -3.14 11.51 -9.79
CA TYR A 67 -4.42 11.88 -10.39
C TYR A 67 -4.47 11.48 -11.87
N ALA A 68 -5.67 11.20 -12.35
CA ALA A 68 -5.91 10.90 -13.76
C ALA A 68 -7.31 11.30 -14.21
N VAL A 69 -7.42 11.65 -15.48
CA VAL A 69 -8.68 11.79 -16.20
C VAL A 69 -8.78 10.63 -17.18
N TYR A 70 -9.83 9.82 -17.08
CA TYR A 70 -10.13 8.73 -18.01
C TYR A 70 -11.04 9.20 -19.14
N ASN A 71 -12.05 10.01 -18.81
CA ASN A 71 -12.98 10.62 -19.75
C ASN A 71 -13.28 12.06 -19.33
N ASP A 72 -13.25 12.98 -20.29
CA ASP A 72 -13.58 14.40 -20.12
C ASP A 72 -14.76 14.76 -21.02
N ALA A 73 -15.97 14.51 -20.56
CA ALA A 73 -17.19 14.83 -21.28
C ALA A 73 -17.58 16.33 -21.22
N THR A 74 -17.12 17.01 -20.15
CA THR A 74 -17.52 18.40 -19.89
C THR A 74 -16.48 19.44 -20.32
N GLY A 75 -15.26 19.01 -20.68
CA GLY A 75 -14.10 19.88 -20.88
C GLY A 75 -13.50 20.44 -19.57
N ARG A 76 -13.97 19.95 -18.41
CA ARG A 76 -13.57 20.42 -17.07
C ARG A 76 -13.12 19.29 -16.14
N ALA A 77 -12.91 18.09 -16.65
CA ALA A 77 -12.58 16.95 -15.84
C ALA A 77 -11.25 17.14 -15.07
N LEU A 78 -10.24 17.70 -15.71
CA LEU A 78 -8.96 18.01 -15.04
C LEU A 78 -9.13 19.01 -13.89
N GLU A 79 -9.87 20.10 -14.13
CA GLU A 79 -10.16 21.11 -13.09
C GLU A 79 -10.85 20.46 -11.88
N ARG A 80 -11.87 19.64 -12.12
CA ARG A 80 -12.60 18.91 -11.08
C ARG A 80 -11.67 17.96 -10.31
N THR A 81 -10.78 17.26 -11.02
CA THR A 81 -9.82 16.33 -10.42
C THR A 81 -8.87 17.04 -9.47
N LEU A 82 -8.29 18.16 -9.93
CA LEU A 82 -7.38 18.95 -9.12
C LEU A 82 -8.06 19.58 -7.90
N ALA A 83 -9.28 20.14 -8.11
CA ALA A 83 -10.07 20.69 -7.02
C ALA A 83 -10.42 19.63 -5.96
N LEU A 84 -10.77 18.41 -6.39
CA LEU A 84 -11.03 17.31 -5.48
C LEU A 84 -9.77 16.91 -4.70
N GLY A 85 -8.62 16.80 -5.38
CA GLY A 85 -7.34 16.49 -4.74
C GLY A 85 -6.96 17.50 -3.67
N ILE A 86 -7.14 18.79 -3.94
CA ILE A 86 -6.95 19.85 -2.94
C ILE A 86 -7.96 19.70 -1.80
N GLY A 87 -9.23 19.45 -2.11
CA GLY A 87 -10.29 19.33 -1.13
C GLY A 87 -10.13 18.17 -0.13
N ILE A 88 -9.51 17.06 -0.56
CA ILE A 88 -9.21 15.93 0.33
C ILE A 88 -7.89 16.11 1.10
N GLY A 89 -7.17 17.22 0.87
CA GLY A 89 -5.91 17.50 1.54
C GLY A 89 -4.72 16.72 0.97
N SER A 90 -4.69 16.49 -0.35
CA SER A 90 -3.49 15.92 -0.97
C SER A 90 -2.28 16.82 -0.74
N GLY A 91 -1.11 16.21 -0.52
CA GLY A 91 0.17 16.89 -0.53
C GLY A 91 0.62 17.17 -1.98
N TYR A 92 1.76 16.63 -2.39
CA TYR A 92 2.16 16.66 -3.79
C TYR A 92 1.24 15.80 -4.66
N MET A 93 0.75 16.38 -5.76
CA MET A 93 -0.07 15.66 -6.75
C MET A 93 0.71 15.45 -8.05
N PHE A 94 0.64 14.25 -8.63
CA PHE A 94 1.31 13.90 -9.88
C PHE A 94 0.37 13.15 -10.83
N GLU A 95 0.52 13.44 -12.11
CA GLU A 95 -0.29 12.84 -13.16
C GLU A 95 0.07 11.38 -13.41
N THR A 96 -0.95 10.58 -13.70
CA THR A 96 -0.82 9.16 -14.08
C THR A 96 -1.97 8.75 -15.02
N THR A 97 -2.15 7.45 -15.21
CA THR A 97 -3.35 6.88 -15.86
C THR A 97 -3.99 5.86 -14.92
N PHE A 98 -5.27 5.55 -15.11
CA PHE A 98 -5.95 4.49 -14.34
C PHE A 98 -5.18 3.18 -14.37
N GLN A 99 -4.69 2.78 -15.55
CA GLN A 99 -3.92 1.55 -15.70
C GLN A 99 -2.58 1.58 -14.97
N ARG A 100 -1.82 2.66 -15.09
CA ARG A 100 -0.52 2.79 -14.41
C ARG A 100 -0.70 2.81 -12.90
N GLU A 101 -1.68 3.55 -12.42
CA GLU A 101 -2.00 3.63 -11.00
C GLU A 101 -2.38 2.25 -10.46
N ALA A 102 -3.35 1.57 -11.06
CA ALA A 102 -3.80 0.26 -10.62
C ALA A 102 -2.66 -0.78 -10.65
N THR A 103 -1.81 -0.75 -11.67
CA THR A 103 -0.68 -1.68 -11.79
C THR A 103 0.38 -1.41 -10.73
N SER A 104 0.78 -0.16 -10.54
CA SER A 104 1.80 0.19 -9.53
C SER A 104 1.31 0.00 -8.10
N ASP A 105 0.06 0.35 -7.83
CA ASP A 105 -0.54 0.23 -6.50
C ASP A 105 -0.67 -1.24 -6.05
N LEU A 106 -1.27 -2.10 -6.88
CA LEU A 106 -1.35 -3.53 -6.59
C LEU A 106 0.03 -4.20 -6.44
N THR A 107 1.03 -3.75 -7.22
CA THR A 107 2.40 -4.22 -7.09
C THR A 107 3.01 -3.74 -5.78
N GLY A 108 2.80 -2.48 -5.42
CA GLY A 108 3.31 -1.89 -4.18
C GLY A 108 2.75 -2.56 -2.93
N GLU A 109 1.43 -2.77 -2.87
CA GLU A 109 0.76 -3.42 -1.73
C GLU A 109 1.27 -4.84 -1.48
N ARG A 110 1.44 -5.64 -2.54
CA ARG A 110 1.94 -7.01 -2.46
C ARG A 110 3.46 -7.08 -2.30
N GLY A 111 4.14 -6.06 -2.80
CA GLY A 111 5.58 -5.87 -2.68
C GLY A 111 5.97 -5.17 -1.38
N SER A 112 6.78 -4.12 -1.51
CA SER A 112 7.49 -3.46 -0.41
C SER A 112 6.58 -2.79 0.63
N LEU A 113 5.32 -2.47 0.31
CA LEU A 113 4.45 -1.76 1.26
C LEU A 113 3.87 -2.69 2.35
N MET A 114 3.54 -3.94 2.02
CA MET A 114 2.94 -4.89 2.97
C MET A 114 3.47 -6.32 2.79
N GLY A 115 3.27 -6.95 1.64
CA GLY A 115 3.53 -8.38 1.47
C GLY A 115 5.00 -8.74 1.61
N ALA A 116 5.88 -8.09 0.86
CA ALA A 116 7.31 -8.40 0.89
C ALA A 116 7.97 -7.97 2.19
N ILE A 117 7.59 -6.80 2.78
CA ILE A 117 8.15 -6.38 4.06
C ILE A 117 7.79 -7.35 5.18
N GLN A 118 6.54 -7.81 5.24
CA GLN A 118 6.11 -8.81 6.20
C GLN A 118 6.89 -10.12 6.03
N GLY A 119 7.08 -10.58 4.78
CA GLY A 119 7.85 -11.79 4.48
C GLY A 119 9.32 -11.67 4.88
N LEU A 120 9.96 -10.52 4.63
CA LEU A 120 11.34 -10.25 5.01
C LEU A 120 11.52 -10.26 6.54
N LEU A 121 10.65 -9.55 7.26
CA LEU A 121 10.69 -9.48 8.71
C LEU A 121 10.50 -10.87 9.33
N LEU A 122 9.55 -11.65 8.81
CA LEU A 122 9.31 -13.01 9.30
C LEU A 122 10.53 -13.92 9.05
N ALA A 123 11.10 -13.90 7.85
CA ALA A 123 12.27 -14.72 7.51
C ALA A 123 13.46 -14.41 8.42
N GLN A 124 13.76 -13.13 8.67
CA GLN A 124 14.84 -12.76 9.58
C GLN A 124 14.55 -13.16 11.03
N TYR A 125 13.30 -12.94 11.49
CA TYR A 125 12.87 -13.34 12.81
C TYR A 125 13.06 -14.85 13.04
N GLU A 126 12.59 -15.69 12.10
CA GLU A 126 12.69 -17.14 12.17
C GLU A 126 14.14 -17.59 12.22
N VAL A 127 15.02 -17.06 11.38
CA VAL A 127 16.45 -17.39 11.38
C VAL A 127 17.09 -17.03 12.72
N LEU A 128 16.79 -15.88 13.32
CA LEU A 128 17.30 -15.53 14.66
C LEU A 128 16.79 -16.51 15.73
N ARG A 129 15.49 -16.86 15.69
CA ARG A 129 14.90 -17.84 16.62
C ARG A 129 15.53 -19.22 16.48
N GLU A 130 15.77 -19.69 15.28
CA GLU A 130 16.43 -20.97 15.00
C GLU A 130 17.87 -21.02 15.49
N ASN A 131 18.53 -19.85 15.58
CA ASN A 131 19.90 -19.72 16.11
C ASN A 131 19.96 -19.37 17.60
N GLY A 132 18.85 -19.50 18.33
CA GLY A 132 18.81 -19.46 19.79
C GLY A 132 18.54 -18.07 20.39
N HIS A 133 18.28 -17.05 19.59
CA HIS A 133 17.85 -15.75 20.11
C HIS A 133 16.46 -15.85 20.74
N THR A 134 16.24 -15.11 21.83
CA THR A 134 14.93 -15.05 22.47
C THR A 134 13.90 -14.34 21.56
N PRO A 135 12.58 -14.55 21.74
CA PRO A 135 11.56 -13.81 20.97
C PRO A 135 11.74 -12.29 21.03
N SER A 136 12.09 -11.77 22.21
CA SER A 136 12.33 -10.34 22.39
C SER A 136 13.52 -9.83 21.61
N GLU A 137 14.67 -10.53 21.66
CA GLU A 137 15.86 -10.17 20.88
C GLU A 137 15.53 -10.20 19.38
N ALA A 138 14.98 -11.31 18.87
CA ALA A 138 14.63 -11.43 17.46
C ALA A 138 13.65 -10.34 16.99
N PHE A 139 12.65 -10.00 17.80
CA PHE A 139 11.68 -8.95 17.47
C PHE A 139 12.30 -7.56 17.45
N ASN A 140 13.12 -7.22 18.45
CA ASN A 140 13.77 -5.92 18.50
C ASN A 140 14.72 -5.70 17.32
N GLU A 141 15.52 -6.71 16.95
CA GLU A 141 16.47 -6.64 15.84
C GLU A 141 15.84 -6.74 14.45
N THR A 142 14.56 -7.07 14.34
CA THR A 142 13.86 -7.14 13.04
C THR A 142 12.83 -6.04 12.87
N VAL A 143 11.94 -5.87 13.82
CA VAL A 143 10.76 -5.02 13.66
C VAL A 143 10.87 -3.72 14.45
N GLU A 144 11.21 -3.82 15.74
CA GLU A 144 11.10 -2.68 16.65
C GLU A 144 12.08 -1.57 16.29
N GLU A 145 13.37 -1.89 16.16
CA GLU A 145 14.39 -0.91 15.78
C GLU A 145 14.11 -0.30 14.40
N LEU A 146 13.69 -1.13 13.44
CA LEU A 146 13.34 -0.65 12.12
C LEU A 146 12.21 0.38 12.16
N THR A 147 11.11 0.06 12.84
CA THR A 147 9.88 0.87 12.78
C THR A 147 9.89 2.06 13.74
N GLN A 148 10.50 1.91 14.90
CA GLN A 148 10.56 2.96 15.92
C GLN A 148 11.66 3.99 15.63
N SER A 149 12.80 3.56 15.09
CA SER A 149 13.99 4.38 14.92
C SER A 149 14.35 4.64 13.46
N LEU A 150 14.59 3.59 12.68
CA LEU A 150 15.23 3.74 11.36
C LEU A 150 14.27 4.25 10.27
N MET A 151 13.04 3.77 10.23
CA MET A 151 12.04 4.20 9.23
C MET A 151 11.70 5.70 9.29
N PRO A 152 11.53 6.32 10.48
CA PRO A 152 11.37 7.77 10.58
C PRO A 152 12.55 8.56 10.02
N LEU A 153 13.78 8.12 10.30
CA LEU A 153 15.01 8.76 9.78
C LEU A 153 15.12 8.58 8.26
N PHE A 154 14.89 7.37 7.78
CA PHE A 154 14.84 7.09 6.35
C PHE A 154 13.82 7.98 5.62
N ALA A 155 12.61 8.10 6.16
CA ALA A 155 11.55 8.93 5.58
C ALA A 155 11.89 10.42 5.54
N GLN A 156 12.62 10.93 6.54
CA GLN A 156 12.94 12.36 6.67
C GLN A 156 14.21 12.76 5.93
N LYS A 157 15.22 11.90 5.90
CA LYS A 157 16.58 12.24 5.48
C LYS A 157 17.11 11.44 4.29
N GLY A 158 16.49 10.30 3.99
CA GLY A 158 16.95 9.36 2.96
C GLY A 158 17.83 8.23 3.52
N MET A 159 17.99 7.19 2.71
CA MET A 159 18.71 5.98 3.10
C MET A 159 20.24 6.22 3.23
N ASP A 160 20.80 7.02 2.36
CA ASP A 160 22.22 7.40 2.38
C ASP A 160 22.58 8.16 3.65
N TRP A 161 21.75 9.11 4.07
CA TRP A 161 21.93 9.83 5.32
C TRP A 161 21.85 8.89 6.53
N MET A 162 20.87 7.99 6.54
CA MET A 162 20.72 7.00 7.61
C MET A 162 21.97 6.13 7.72
N TYR A 163 22.48 5.61 6.60
CA TYR A 163 23.73 4.82 6.58
C TYR A 163 24.91 5.63 7.11
N ALA A 164 25.08 6.88 6.64
CA ALA A 164 26.20 7.73 7.06
C ALA A 164 26.21 8.05 8.57
N ASN A 165 25.06 7.96 9.24
CA ASN A 165 24.90 8.24 10.67
C ASN A 165 24.83 6.99 11.56
N CYS A 166 25.02 5.79 10.99
CA CYS A 166 25.17 4.55 11.73
C CYS A 166 26.65 4.21 12.00
N SER A 167 26.88 3.16 12.77
CA SER A 167 28.24 2.64 13.00
C SER A 167 28.90 2.16 11.70
N THR A 168 30.21 2.17 11.65
CA THR A 168 30.96 1.70 10.46
C THR A 168 30.69 0.23 10.12
N THR A 169 30.43 -0.61 11.14
CA THR A 169 30.01 -1.99 10.94
C THR A 169 28.64 -2.11 10.29
N ALA A 170 27.65 -1.31 10.74
CA ALA A 170 26.34 -1.27 10.15
C ALA A 170 26.37 -0.75 8.69
N GLN A 171 27.12 0.33 8.45
CA GLN A 171 27.32 0.89 7.10
C GLN A 171 27.88 -0.17 6.13
N ARG A 172 28.97 -0.84 6.53
CA ARG A 172 29.63 -1.83 5.67
C ARG A 172 28.71 -3.02 5.43
N GLY A 173 28.13 -3.56 6.49
CA GLY A 173 27.22 -4.71 6.39
C GLY A 173 26.01 -4.43 5.51
N ALA A 174 25.36 -3.28 5.68
CA ALA A 174 24.21 -2.91 4.86
C ALA A 174 24.56 -2.78 3.36
N LEU A 175 25.69 -2.14 3.04
CA LEU A 175 26.14 -2.00 1.65
C LEU A 175 26.53 -3.35 1.03
N ASP A 176 27.14 -4.26 1.80
CA ASP A 176 27.54 -5.57 1.30
C ASP A 176 26.34 -6.49 1.04
N TRP A 177 25.31 -6.43 1.89
CA TRP A 177 24.15 -7.30 1.79
C TRP A 177 23.01 -6.75 0.93
N MET A 178 23.02 -5.48 0.57
CA MET A 178 22.04 -4.89 -0.33
C MET A 178 21.96 -5.63 -1.69
N GLY A 179 23.11 -6.00 -2.26
CA GLY A 179 23.18 -6.73 -3.53
C GLY A 179 22.52 -8.11 -3.45
N PRO A 180 22.94 -8.99 -2.54
CA PRO A 180 22.32 -10.31 -2.33
C PRO A 180 20.79 -10.24 -2.12
N PHE A 181 20.28 -9.31 -1.32
CA PHE A 181 18.84 -9.12 -1.14
C PHE A 181 18.15 -8.64 -2.42
N HIS A 182 18.75 -7.68 -3.14
CA HIS A 182 18.22 -7.23 -4.43
C HIS A 182 18.08 -8.40 -5.41
N ASP A 183 19.11 -9.21 -5.55
CA ASP A 183 19.15 -10.32 -6.51
C ASP A 183 18.16 -11.44 -6.15
N ALA A 184 17.93 -11.67 -4.87
CA ALA A 184 16.92 -12.61 -4.38
C ALA A 184 15.49 -12.07 -4.60
N CYS A 185 15.25 -10.80 -4.36
CA CYS A 185 13.92 -10.20 -4.41
C CYS A 185 13.47 -9.87 -5.84
N LYS A 186 14.38 -9.41 -6.72
CA LYS A 186 14.04 -8.90 -8.06
C LYS A 186 13.23 -9.91 -8.90
N PRO A 187 13.59 -11.19 -9.01
CA PRO A 187 12.81 -12.18 -9.77
C PRO A 187 11.40 -12.37 -9.22
N VAL A 188 11.22 -12.28 -7.90
CA VAL A 188 9.89 -12.38 -7.26
C VAL A 188 9.04 -11.16 -7.60
N VAL A 189 9.61 -9.96 -7.56
CA VAL A 189 8.92 -8.72 -7.94
C VAL A 189 8.55 -8.72 -9.42
N GLU A 190 9.42 -9.21 -10.30
CA GLU A 190 9.12 -9.34 -11.74
C GLU A 190 7.94 -10.30 -11.99
N LYS A 191 7.91 -11.44 -11.30
CA LYS A 191 6.79 -12.40 -11.34
C LYS A 191 5.50 -11.75 -10.83
N LEU A 192 5.56 -11.04 -9.71
CA LEU A 192 4.42 -10.30 -9.16
C LEU A 192 3.90 -9.27 -10.15
N TYR A 193 4.79 -8.44 -10.72
CA TYR A 193 4.40 -7.42 -11.70
C TYR A 193 3.73 -8.01 -12.93
N ALA A 194 4.26 -9.13 -13.44
CA ALA A 194 3.64 -9.84 -14.56
C ALA A 194 2.23 -10.35 -14.22
N SER A 195 2.04 -10.90 -13.01
CA SER A 195 0.74 -11.36 -12.51
C SER A 195 -0.26 -10.20 -12.36
N VAL A 196 0.19 -9.05 -11.84
CA VAL A 196 -0.65 -7.85 -11.75
C VAL A 196 -1.02 -7.36 -13.16
N LYS A 197 -0.04 -7.21 -14.05
CA LYS A 197 -0.24 -6.69 -15.40
C LYS A 197 -1.20 -7.56 -16.23
N SER A 198 -1.19 -8.87 -16.06
CA SER A 198 -2.12 -9.79 -16.72
C SER A 198 -3.56 -9.71 -16.17
N GLY A 199 -3.77 -9.02 -15.07
CA GLY A 199 -5.05 -8.96 -14.35
C GLY A 199 -5.35 -10.19 -13.49
N ASN A 200 -4.39 -11.10 -13.33
CA ASN A 200 -4.57 -12.27 -12.47
C ASN A 200 -4.81 -11.88 -11.02
N GLU A 201 -4.03 -10.92 -10.49
CA GLU A 201 -4.20 -10.41 -9.12
C GLU A 201 -5.54 -9.70 -8.91
N ALA A 202 -6.04 -9.02 -9.95
CA ALA A 202 -7.38 -8.43 -9.92
C ALA A 202 -8.46 -9.51 -9.85
N GLN A 203 -8.33 -10.60 -10.65
CA GLN A 203 -9.29 -11.70 -10.62
C GLN A 203 -9.31 -12.41 -9.27
N ILE A 204 -8.14 -12.71 -8.68
CA ILE A 204 -8.03 -13.30 -7.34
C ILE A 204 -8.78 -12.45 -6.30
N SER A 205 -8.60 -11.12 -6.35
CA SER A 205 -9.29 -10.21 -5.44
C SER A 205 -10.81 -10.20 -5.64
N ILE A 206 -11.27 -10.23 -6.89
CA ILE A 206 -12.70 -10.29 -7.23
C ILE A 206 -13.31 -11.60 -6.72
N ASP A 207 -12.67 -12.73 -7.00
CA ASP A 207 -13.16 -14.06 -6.62
C ASP A 207 -13.22 -14.20 -5.09
N ALA A 208 -12.19 -13.75 -4.39
CA ALA A 208 -12.17 -13.77 -2.94
C ALA A 208 -13.34 -12.94 -2.35
N ASN A 209 -13.50 -11.70 -2.79
CA ASN A 209 -14.55 -10.80 -2.29
C ASN A 209 -15.97 -11.19 -2.71
N SER A 210 -16.13 -12.06 -3.69
CA SER A 210 -17.44 -12.57 -4.15
C SER A 210 -17.97 -13.69 -3.26
N LYS A 211 -17.15 -14.28 -2.40
CA LYS A 211 -17.56 -15.34 -1.48
C LYS A 211 -18.42 -14.78 -0.35
N PRO A 212 -19.58 -15.39 -0.02
CA PRO A 212 -20.44 -14.89 1.05
C PRO A 212 -19.77 -14.83 2.43
N ASP A 213 -18.83 -15.74 2.68
CA ASP A 213 -18.09 -15.90 3.93
C ASP A 213 -16.68 -15.27 3.91
N TYR A 214 -16.37 -14.48 2.88
CA TYR A 214 -15.04 -13.87 2.73
C TYR A 214 -14.54 -13.17 4.01
N ARG A 215 -15.40 -12.38 4.65
CA ARG A 215 -15.05 -11.65 5.88
C ARG A 215 -14.69 -12.58 7.04
N VAL A 216 -15.37 -13.71 7.14
CA VAL A 216 -15.09 -14.73 8.17
C VAL A 216 -13.76 -15.43 7.86
N GLY A 217 -13.49 -15.75 6.60
CA GLY A 217 -12.21 -16.32 6.17
C GLY A 217 -11.04 -15.37 6.44
N LEU A 218 -11.16 -14.13 6.03
CA LEU A 218 -10.16 -13.08 6.27
C LEU A 218 -9.86 -12.90 7.78
N GLU A 219 -10.89 -12.86 8.63
CA GLU A 219 -10.68 -12.72 10.06
C GLU A 219 -9.90 -13.89 10.68
N LYS A 220 -10.12 -15.12 10.19
CA LYS A 220 -9.32 -16.29 10.60
C LYS A 220 -7.84 -16.15 10.22
N GLU A 221 -7.56 -15.67 9.00
CA GLU A 221 -6.18 -15.44 8.53
C GLU A 221 -5.50 -14.33 9.35
N LEU A 222 -6.21 -13.23 9.62
CA LEU A 222 -5.69 -12.14 10.45
C LEU A 222 -5.49 -12.57 11.90
N ALA A 223 -6.37 -13.42 12.45
CA ALA A 223 -6.20 -13.98 13.77
C ALA A 223 -4.96 -14.89 13.84
N ALA A 224 -4.75 -15.74 12.85
CA ALA A 224 -3.55 -16.58 12.78
C ALA A 224 -2.26 -15.74 12.73
N LEU A 225 -2.29 -14.62 12.01
CA LEU A 225 -1.17 -13.68 11.98
C LEU A 225 -0.92 -13.06 13.37
N ARG A 226 -1.95 -12.56 14.04
CA ARG A 226 -1.85 -11.98 15.39
C ARG A 226 -1.33 -12.97 16.43
N GLU A 227 -1.74 -14.24 16.33
CA GLU A 227 -1.35 -15.31 17.24
C GLU A 227 0.04 -15.89 16.96
N SER A 228 0.71 -15.48 15.88
CA SER A 228 2.09 -15.90 15.63
C SER A 228 3.05 -15.39 16.72
N GLU A 229 4.12 -16.13 16.99
CA GLU A 229 5.09 -15.77 18.04
C GLU A 229 5.61 -14.34 17.87
N MET A 230 5.99 -13.99 16.64
CA MET A 230 6.51 -12.64 16.33
C MET A 230 5.53 -11.55 16.69
N TRP A 231 4.24 -11.67 16.32
CA TRP A 231 3.27 -10.61 16.56
C TRP A 231 2.72 -10.60 18.00
N ARG A 232 2.72 -11.71 18.72
CA ARG A 232 2.47 -11.73 20.17
C ARG A 232 3.61 -11.06 20.93
N THR A 233 4.87 -11.30 20.52
CA THR A 233 6.03 -10.60 21.08
C THR A 233 5.93 -9.10 20.83
N ALA A 234 5.47 -8.68 19.66
CA ALA A 234 5.23 -7.29 19.32
C ALA A 234 4.26 -6.59 20.28
N GLU A 235 3.21 -7.28 20.69
CA GLU A 235 2.23 -6.73 21.65
C GLU A 235 2.89 -6.42 22.99
N VAL A 236 3.65 -7.38 23.52
CA VAL A 236 4.38 -7.20 24.79
C VAL A 236 5.41 -6.08 24.71
N VAL A 237 6.23 -6.05 23.65
CA VAL A 237 7.27 -5.01 23.48
C VAL A 237 6.63 -3.63 23.41
N ARG A 238 5.54 -3.45 22.64
CA ARG A 238 4.85 -2.16 22.57
C ARG A 238 4.24 -1.71 23.90
N GLN A 239 3.71 -2.64 24.70
CA GLN A 239 3.19 -2.33 26.05
C GLN A 239 4.30 -1.85 26.99
N LEU A 240 5.54 -2.29 26.81
CA LEU A 240 6.69 -1.91 27.64
C LEU A 240 7.29 -0.56 27.26
N ARG A 241 6.87 0.06 26.19
CA ARG A 241 7.34 1.40 25.80
C ARG A 241 6.89 2.44 26.82
N PRO A 242 7.77 3.40 27.21
CA PRO A 242 7.44 4.41 28.22
C PRO A 242 6.17 5.23 27.91
N GLU A 243 5.94 5.52 26.64
CA GLU A 243 4.77 6.30 26.20
C GLU A 243 3.43 5.54 26.33
N ASN A 244 3.47 4.25 26.61
CA ASN A 244 2.28 3.39 26.78
C ASN A 244 2.04 2.96 28.25
N ASN A 245 2.87 3.46 29.19
CA ASN A 245 2.77 3.18 30.63
C ASN A 245 2.27 4.38 31.43
#